data_3efe5cd5539b5b1f10f6398d88250648
#
_entry.id   3efe5cd5539b5b1f10f6398d88250648
#
_cell.length_a   1.000
_cell.length_b   1.000
_cell.length_c   1.000
_cell.angle_alpha   90.00
_cell.angle_beta   90.00
_cell.angle_gamma   90.00
#
_symmetry.space_group_name_H-M   'P 1'
#
loop_
_entity.id
_entity.type
_entity.pdbx_description
1 polymer ?
#
loop_
_entity_poly.entity_id
_entity_poly.type
_entity_poly.pdbx_seq_one_letter_code
_entity_poly.pdbx_strand_id
1 'polypeptide(L)'
;MFFKSMGATATDHAALAPYTEALSPGQVETIFQRALKNQASPQDVRQFNGHMQLEMARMSTEDGLVMQLHPGSLRNHNLEVFARFGPDKGFDIPTATEYTRNLQPLLQAYGRHPRLALILFTLDETTYSRELAPLAGVYPALKLGPPWWFFDSLNGMHRYFEQVMETAGLYNTAGFNDDTRAFASIPARHDVWRRLSANWLAGLVARHILDMAEAHAMAADMACGLARGAYRLDQ
;
A
#
# COMPACT_ATOMS: atom_id res chain seq x y z
N MET A 1 -8.00 -19.62 4.05
CA MET A 1 -9.17 -19.72 4.97
C MET A 1 -8.78 -19.81 6.45
N PHE A 2 -7.68 -20.48 6.83
CA PHE A 2 -7.25 -20.60 8.23
C PHE A 2 -7.05 -19.24 8.92
N PHE A 3 -6.24 -18.35 8.37
CA PHE A 3 -6.02 -17.03 8.99
C PHE A 3 -7.30 -16.18 9.10
N LYS A 4 -8.19 -16.29 8.12
CA LYS A 4 -9.49 -15.62 8.19
C LYS A 4 -10.33 -16.14 9.34
N SER A 5 -10.36 -17.46 9.58
CA SER A 5 -11.07 -18.05 10.73
C SER A 5 -10.48 -17.66 12.08
N MET A 6 -9.24 -17.17 12.09
CA MET A 6 -8.56 -16.62 13.27
C MET A 6 -8.72 -15.09 13.41
N GLY A 7 -9.55 -14.48 12.57
CA GLY A 7 -9.84 -13.04 12.62
C GLY A 7 -8.98 -12.15 11.72
N ALA A 8 -8.17 -12.72 10.80
CA ALA A 8 -7.45 -11.90 9.83
C ALA A 8 -8.41 -11.18 8.88
N THR A 9 -8.19 -9.88 8.67
CA THR A 9 -8.98 -9.03 7.77
C THR A 9 -8.22 -8.64 6.51
N ALA A 10 -6.89 -8.76 6.51
CA ALA A 10 -6.02 -8.33 5.42
C ALA A 10 -4.90 -9.33 5.15
N THR A 11 -4.38 -9.27 3.94
CA THR A 11 -3.11 -9.88 3.51
C THR A 11 -2.11 -8.77 3.21
N ASP A 12 -0.82 -9.10 3.27
CA ASP A 12 0.24 -8.13 2.98
C ASP A 12 1.30 -8.74 2.04
N HIS A 13 1.67 -7.98 1.02
CA HIS A 13 2.56 -8.43 -0.04
C HIS A 13 3.67 -7.40 -0.27
N ALA A 14 4.91 -7.83 -0.13
CA ALA A 14 6.09 -7.04 -0.46
C ALA A 14 6.66 -7.46 -1.81
N ALA A 15 7.07 -6.49 -2.62
CA ALA A 15 7.74 -6.71 -3.91
C ALA A 15 8.72 -5.59 -4.21
N LEU A 16 9.73 -5.85 -5.05
CA LEU A 16 10.62 -4.78 -5.50
C LEU A 16 9.88 -3.78 -6.40
N ALA A 17 8.96 -4.27 -7.22
CA ALA A 17 8.07 -3.45 -8.05
C ALA A 17 6.66 -4.06 -8.04
N PRO A 18 5.60 -3.25 -8.19
CA PRO A 18 4.20 -3.72 -8.20
C PRO A 18 3.81 -4.33 -9.55
N TYR A 19 4.72 -5.09 -10.14
CA TYR A 19 4.54 -5.68 -11.47
C TYR A 19 3.46 -6.75 -11.47
N THR A 20 2.56 -6.68 -12.45
CA THR A 20 1.51 -7.68 -12.66
C THR A 20 1.50 -8.14 -14.12
N GLU A 21 1.30 -9.44 -14.32
CA GLU A 21 1.23 -10.06 -15.66
C GLU A 21 0.33 -11.29 -15.61
N ALA A 22 -0.57 -11.41 -16.58
CA ALA A 22 -1.39 -12.61 -16.72
C ALA A 22 -0.64 -13.66 -17.57
N LEU A 23 -0.33 -14.81 -16.98
CA LEU A 23 0.25 -15.95 -17.66
C LEU A 23 -0.81 -17.01 -17.90
N SER A 24 -0.66 -17.78 -18.99
CA SER A 24 -1.45 -19.00 -19.18
C SER A 24 -1.02 -20.10 -18.20
N PRO A 25 -1.90 -21.05 -17.88
CA PRO A 25 -1.54 -22.17 -16.99
C PRO A 25 -0.28 -22.94 -17.41
N GLY A 26 -0.09 -23.11 -18.73
CA GLY A 26 1.10 -23.80 -19.26
C GLY A 26 2.40 -23.00 -19.05
N GLN A 27 2.34 -21.67 -19.15
CA GLN A 27 3.49 -20.79 -18.85
C GLN A 27 3.83 -20.83 -17.36
N VAL A 28 2.83 -20.72 -16.49
CA VAL A 28 3.00 -20.81 -15.03
C VAL A 28 3.67 -22.13 -14.66
N GLU A 29 3.13 -23.25 -15.13
CA GLU A 29 3.69 -24.59 -14.86
C GLU A 29 5.13 -24.72 -15.38
N THR A 30 5.41 -24.22 -16.58
CA THR A 30 6.76 -24.27 -17.16
C THR A 30 7.77 -23.50 -16.30
N ILE A 31 7.41 -22.29 -15.86
CA ILE A 31 8.26 -21.47 -14.99
C ILE A 31 8.44 -22.17 -13.63
N PHE A 32 7.35 -22.68 -13.06
CA PHE A 32 7.37 -23.37 -11.77
C PHE A 32 8.31 -24.60 -11.82
N GLN A 33 8.23 -25.42 -12.86
CA GLN A 33 9.12 -26.57 -13.03
C GLN A 33 10.59 -26.18 -13.19
N ARG A 34 10.89 -25.04 -13.85
CA ARG A 34 12.24 -24.50 -13.91
C ARG A 34 12.71 -24.02 -12.52
N ALA A 35 11.84 -23.37 -11.77
CA ALA A 35 12.17 -22.91 -10.41
C ALA A 35 12.50 -24.06 -9.45
N LEU A 36 11.73 -25.15 -9.51
CA LEU A 36 12.01 -26.37 -8.71
C LEU A 36 13.38 -26.98 -9.00
N LYS A 37 13.92 -26.75 -10.20
CA LYS A 37 15.24 -27.23 -10.62
C LYS A 37 16.35 -26.19 -10.45
N ASN A 38 16.07 -25.04 -9.80
CA ASN A 38 16.98 -23.90 -9.71
C ASN A 38 17.45 -23.37 -11.09
N GLN A 39 16.58 -23.42 -12.09
CA GLN A 39 16.86 -23.02 -13.49
C GLN A 39 16.00 -21.82 -13.95
N ALA A 40 15.27 -21.18 -13.02
CA ALA A 40 14.47 -20.01 -13.35
C ALA A 40 15.37 -18.82 -13.70
N SER A 41 15.10 -18.20 -14.84
CA SER A 41 15.76 -16.95 -15.25
C SER A 41 15.21 -15.75 -14.46
N PRO A 42 15.90 -14.61 -14.42
CA PRO A 42 15.36 -13.37 -13.83
C PRO A 42 14.00 -12.96 -14.44
N GLN A 43 13.79 -13.23 -15.73
CA GLN A 43 12.52 -12.99 -16.39
C GLN A 43 11.42 -13.92 -15.87
N ASP A 44 11.72 -15.21 -15.69
CA ASP A 44 10.78 -16.18 -15.10
C ASP A 44 10.35 -15.73 -13.71
N VAL A 45 11.29 -15.30 -12.88
CA VAL A 45 11.00 -14.79 -11.52
C VAL A 45 10.07 -13.57 -11.59
N ARG A 46 10.36 -12.61 -12.47
CA ARG A 46 9.53 -11.42 -12.64
C ARG A 46 8.12 -11.79 -13.10
N GLN A 47 8.00 -12.63 -14.12
CA GLN A 47 6.71 -13.02 -14.68
C GLN A 47 5.88 -13.83 -13.69
N PHE A 48 6.50 -14.78 -13.00
CA PHE A 48 5.81 -15.58 -11.99
C PHE A 48 5.32 -14.73 -10.84
N ASN A 49 6.15 -13.84 -10.29
CA ASN A 49 5.75 -12.92 -9.24
C ASN A 49 4.61 -12.00 -9.69
N GLY A 50 4.67 -11.50 -10.93
CA GLY A 50 3.60 -10.67 -11.50
C GLY A 50 2.28 -11.42 -11.64
N HIS A 51 2.33 -12.67 -12.07
CA HIS A 51 1.15 -13.55 -12.13
C HIS A 51 0.59 -13.84 -10.73
N MET A 52 1.46 -14.12 -9.76
CA MET A 52 1.04 -14.35 -8.38
C MET A 52 0.35 -13.13 -7.75
N GLN A 53 0.74 -11.90 -8.12
CA GLN A 53 0.01 -10.70 -7.67
C GLN A 53 -1.43 -10.69 -8.19
N LEU A 54 -1.66 -11.11 -9.44
CA LEU A 54 -3.02 -11.26 -9.98
C LEU A 54 -3.82 -12.35 -9.25
N GLU A 55 -3.18 -13.48 -8.96
CA GLU A 55 -3.83 -14.58 -8.22
C GLU A 55 -4.18 -14.18 -6.79
N MET A 56 -3.31 -13.41 -6.11
CA MET A 56 -3.60 -12.87 -4.78
C MET A 56 -4.81 -11.92 -4.83
N ALA A 57 -4.89 -11.06 -5.85
CA ALA A 57 -6.06 -10.19 -6.03
C ALA A 57 -7.34 -11.00 -6.31
N ARG A 58 -7.24 -12.05 -7.14
CA ARG A 58 -8.37 -12.98 -7.37
C ARG A 58 -8.85 -13.60 -6.07
N MET A 59 -7.93 -14.16 -5.28
CA MET A 59 -8.28 -14.75 -3.97
C MET A 59 -8.91 -13.74 -3.03
N SER A 60 -8.43 -12.49 -3.00
CA SER A 60 -9.02 -11.41 -2.22
C SER A 60 -10.47 -11.09 -2.64
N THR A 61 -10.81 -11.25 -3.94
CA THR A 61 -12.21 -11.13 -4.36
C THR A 61 -13.09 -12.30 -3.88
N GLU A 62 -12.51 -13.46 -3.64
CA GLU A 62 -13.22 -14.67 -3.20
C GLU A 62 -13.42 -14.72 -1.68
N ASP A 63 -12.34 -14.45 -0.93
CA ASP A 63 -12.36 -14.53 0.54
C ASP A 63 -12.73 -13.22 1.23
N GLY A 64 -12.62 -12.09 0.52
CA GLY A 64 -12.94 -10.76 1.03
C GLY A 64 -11.87 -10.15 1.93
N LEU A 65 -10.67 -10.75 2.03
CA LEU A 65 -9.54 -10.13 2.73
C LEU A 65 -9.05 -8.90 1.95
N VAL A 66 -8.69 -7.86 2.68
CA VAL A 66 -8.09 -6.65 2.11
C VAL A 66 -6.67 -6.98 1.66
N MET A 67 -6.33 -6.67 0.42
CA MET A 67 -4.98 -6.88 -0.12
C MET A 67 -4.14 -5.62 0.08
N GLN A 68 -3.04 -5.73 0.81
CA GLN A 68 -2.04 -4.67 0.92
C GLN A 68 -0.84 -4.97 0.02
N LEU A 69 -0.25 -3.94 -0.56
CA LEU A 69 0.94 -4.07 -1.40
C LEU A 69 1.97 -3.01 -1.02
N HIS A 70 3.15 -3.46 -0.60
CA HIS A 70 4.29 -2.67 -0.12
C HIS A 70 5.51 -2.81 -1.06
N PRO A 71 5.54 -2.16 -2.23
CA PRO A 71 6.66 -2.26 -3.16
C PRO A 71 7.71 -1.18 -2.96
N GLY A 72 8.87 -1.37 -3.59
CA GLY A 72 9.85 -0.31 -3.80
C GLY A 72 10.99 -0.26 -2.78
N SER A 73 11.27 -1.35 -2.06
CA SER A 73 12.43 -1.41 -1.18
C SER A 73 13.52 -2.33 -1.77
N LEU A 74 14.69 -1.75 -2.06
CA LEU A 74 15.90 -2.52 -2.32
C LEU A 74 16.52 -2.91 -0.99
N ARG A 75 16.29 -4.17 -0.61
CA ARG A 75 16.75 -4.71 0.66
C ARG A 75 18.25 -4.94 0.69
N ASN A 76 18.85 -4.75 1.88
CA ASN A 76 20.24 -5.10 2.17
C ASN A 76 21.25 -4.45 1.20
N HIS A 77 21.08 -3.17 0.89
CA HIS A 77 21.91 -2.43 -0.07
C HIS A 77 23.42 -2.48 0.26
N ASN A 78 23.79 -2.51 1.53
CA ASN A 78 25.18 -2.70 1.95
C ASN A 78 25.55 -4.17 2.00
N LEU A 79 26.26 -4.65 0.96
CA LEU A 79 26.61 -6.07 0.83
C LEU A 79 27.60 -6.56 1.88
N GLU A 80 28.49 -5.71 2.41
CA GLU A 80 29.43 -6.07 3.47
C GLU A 80 28.68 -6.38 4.78
N VAL A 81 27.74 -5.50 5.16
CA VAL A 81 26.90 -5.69 6.34
C VAL A 81 26.02 -6.92 6.18
N PHE A 82 25.43 -7.11 5.00
CA PHE A 82 24.63 -8.28 4.70
C PHE A 82 25.45 -9.58 4.81
N ALA A 83 26.65 -9.61 4.24
CA ALA A 83 27.52 -10.79 4.30
C ALA A 83 27.94 -11.14 5.74
N ARG A 84 28.16 -10.11 6.58
CA ARG A 84 28.64 -10.29 7.96
C ARG A 84 27.53 -10.60 8.96
N PHE A 85 26.35 -10.00 8.81
CA PHE A 85 25.30 -9.99 9.83
C PHE A 85 23.96 -10.58 9.35
N GLY A 86 23.83 -10.90 8.07
CA GLY A 86 22.59 -11.38 7.46
C GLY A 86 21.58 -10.27 7.14
N PRO A 87 20.34 -10.65 6.82
CA PRO A 87 19.28 -9.71 6.44
C PRO A 87 18.77 -8.89 7.63
N ASP A 88 17.99 -7.85 7.31
CA ASP A 88 17.26 -7.01 8.28
C ASP A 88 18.15 -6.29 9.30
N LYS A 89 19.30 -5.80 8.85
CA LYS A 89 20.24 -5.01 9.68
C LYS A 89 20.25 -3.52 9.29
N GLY A 90 19.15 -3.04 8.70
CA GLY A 90 19.10 -1.73 8.06
C GLY A 90 19.64 -1.79 6.64
N PHE A 91 19.99 -0.62 6.08
CA PHE A 91 20.48 -0.49 4.70
C PHE A 91 19.46 -0.89 3.61
N ASP A 92 18.19 -0.78 3.90
CA ASP A 92 17.15 -0.86 2.89
C ASP A 92 16.94 0.54 2.28
N ILE A 93 16.88 0.62 0.97
CA ILE A 93 16.85 1.90 0.25
C ILE A 93 15.62 1.92 -0.66
N PRO A 94 14.82 3.01 -0.64
CA PRO A 94 13.75 3.22 -1.60
C PRO A 94 14.25 3.23 -3.04
N THR A 95 13.47 2.63 -3.94
CA THR A 95 13.74 2.66 -5.38
C THR A 95 12.64 3.40 -6.12
N ALA A 96 12.98 3.99 -7.27
CA ALA A 96 11.98 4.52 -8.18
C ALA A 96 10.97 3.41 -8.54
N THR A 97 9.70 3.70 -8.35
CA THR A 97 8.63 2.71 -8.49
C THR A 97 7.59 3.21 -9.49
N GLU A 98 7.23 2.39 -10.44
CA GLU A 98 6.23 2.70 -11.46
C GLU A 98 4.97 1.88 -11.20
N TYR A 99 3.83 2.53 -11.01
CA TYR A 99 2.55 1.89 -10.67
C TYR A 99 1.61 1.81 -11.87
N THR A 100 1.59 2.82 -12.71
CA THR A 100 0.58 2.99 -13.76
C THR A 100 0.53 1.80 -14.71
N ARG A 101 1.66 1.41 -15.28
CA ARG A 101 1.75 0.29 -16.21
C ARG A 101 1.84 -1.06 -15.49
N ASN A 102 2.58 -1.07 -14.39
CA ASN A 102 2.80 -2.31 -13.64
C ASN A 102 1.50 -2.86 -13.04
N LEU A 103 0.61 -2.01 -12.55
CA LEU A 103 -0.69 -2.43 -12.01
C LEU A 103 -1.80 -2.53 -13.05
N GLN A 104 -1.57 -2.09 -14.28
CA GLN A 104 -2.61 -2.05 -15.32
C GLN A 104 -3.32 -3.40 -15.50
N PRO A 105 -2.62 -4.55 -15.63
CA PRO A 105 -3.29 -5.85 -15.76
C PRO A 105 -4.20 -6.19 -14.57
N LEU A 106 -3.75 -5.95 -13.36
CA LEU A 106 -4.52 -6.20 -12.14
C LEU A 106 -5.75 -5.28 -12.07
N LEU A 107 -5.57 -4.00 -12.32
CA LEU A 107 -6.64 -3.01 -12.23
C LEU A 107 -7.67 -3.16 -13.35
N GLN A 108 -7.26 -3.61 -14.53
CA GLN A 108 -8.20 -3.96 -15.60
C GLN A 108 -9.06 -5.18 -15.23
N ALA A 109 -8.45 -6.19 -14.60
CA ALA A 109 -9.16 -7.41 -14.20
C ALA A 109 -10.07 -7.19 -12.98
N TYR A 110 -9.59 -6.46 -11.97
CA TYR A 110 -10.24 -6.42 -10.66
C TYR A 110 -10.48 -5.03 -10.10
N GLY A 111 -9.96 -3.96 -10.68
CA GLY A 111 -10.03 -2.61 -10.14
C GLY A 111 -11.45 -2.05 -9.95
N ARG A 112 -12.44 -2.65 -10.61
CA ARG A 112 -13.88 -2.34 -10.48
C ARG A 112 -14.66 -3.45 -9.79
N HIS A 113 -13.99 -4.48 -9.31
CA HIS A 113 -14.65 -5.61 -8.65
C HIS A 113 -15.12 -5.20 -7.24
N PRO A 114 -16.41 -5.35 -6.90
CA PRO A 114 -16.98 -4.79 -5.66
C PRO A 114 -16.42 -5.43 -4.37
N ARG A 115 -15.83 -6.61 -4.48
CA ARG A 115 -15.24 -7.31 -3.34
C ARG A 115 -13.75 -7.10 -3.19
N LEU A 116 -13.04 -6.60 -4.21
CA LEU A 116 -11.63 -6.25 -4.03
C LEU A 116 -11.50 -4.97 -3.20
N ALA A 117 -10.62 -4.99 -2.21
CA ALA A 117 -10.07 -3.81 -1.57
C ALA A 117 -8.55 -3.92 -1.65
N LEU A 118 -7.91 -3.04 -2.41
CA LEU A 118 -6.47 -3.00 -2.61
C LEU A 118 -5.92 -1.72 -1.98
N ILE A 119 -5.03 -1.86 -1.00
CA ILE A 119 -4.35 -0.72 -0.36
C ILE A 119 -2.90 -0.68 -0.87
N LEU A 120 -2.54 0.43 -1.51
CA LEU A 120 -1.20 0.64 -2.04
C LEU A 120 -0.38 1.53 -1.13
N PHE A 121 0.81 1.06 -0.81
CA PHE A 121 1.87 1.83 -0.15
C PHE A 121 2.98 2.15 -1.13
N THR A 122 3.79 3.15 -0.83
CA THR A 122 4.97 3.49 -1.63
C THR A 122 6.11 3.97 -0.73
N LEU A 123 7.34 3.77 -1.18
CA LEU A 123 8.55 4.43 -0.65
C LEU A 123 9.06 5.52 -1.61
N ASP A 124 8.36 5.75 -2.72
CA ASP A 124 8.68 6.78 -3.70
C ASP A 124 7.61 7.89 -3.67
N GLU A 125 7.86 8.94 -2.88
CA GLU A 125 6.96 10.08 -2.76
C GLU A 125 6.61 10.72 -4.12
N THR A 126 7.50 10.61 -5.11
CA THR A 126 7.28 11.23 -6.43
C THR A 126 6.13 10.59 -7.21
N THR A 127 5.66 9.43 -6.77
CA THR A 127 4.55 8.71 -7.41
C THR A 127 3.18 9.14 -6.91
N TYR A 128 3.08 9.83 -5.78
CA TYR A 128 1.78 10.16 -5.18
C TYR A 128 0.90 10.98 -6.12
N SER A 129 1.33 12.17 -6.51
CA SER A 129 0.52 13.05 -7.38
C SER A 129 0.47 12.57 -8.82
N ARG A 130 1.55 11.96 -9.32
CA ARG A 130 1.66 11.53 -10.72
C ARG A 130 0.87 10.26 -11.03
N GLU A 131 0.83 9.30 -10.12
CA GLU A 131 0.30 7.96 -10.39
C GLU A 131 -0.76 7.51 -9.37
N LEU A 132 -0.40 7.50 -8.09
CA LEU A 132 -1.21 6.86 -7.07
C LEU A 132 -2.53 7.59 -6.81
N ALA A 133 -2.50 8.92 -6.70
CA ALA A 133 -3.73 9.69 -6.49
C ALA A 133 -4.68 9.61 -7.70
N PRO A 134 -4.23 9.76 -8.97
CA PRO A 134 -5.08 9.50 -10.12
C PRO A 134 -5.64 8.07 -10.18
N LEU A 135 -4.82 7.05 -9.87
CA LEU A 135 -5.29 5.66 -9.85
C LEU A 135 -6.37 5.44 -8.79
N ALA A 136 -6.19 5.96 -7.58
CA ALA A 136 -7.19 5.87 -6.51
C ALA A 136 -8.46 6.65 -6.84
N GLY A 137 -8.35 7.72 -7.61
CA GLY A 137 -9.50 8.52 -8.07
C GLY A 137 -10.38 7.81 -9.12
N VAL A 138 -9.82 6.84 -9.88
CA VAL A 138 -10.56 6.19 -10.97
C VAL A 138 -10.89 4.71 -10.72
N TYR A 139 -10.21 4.04 -9.80
CA TYR A 139 -10.47 2.64 -9.48
C TYR A 139 -11.09 2.47 -8.08
N PRO A 140 -12.39 2.09 -7.98
CA PRO A 140 -13.09 1.98 -6.70
C PRO A 140 -12.48 0.98 -5.72
N ALA A 141 -11.78 -0.05 -6.23
CA ALA A 141 -11.12 -1.06 -5.40
C ALA A 141 -9.86 -0.55 -4.71
N LEU A 142 -9.30 0.61 -5.16
CA LEU A 142 -7.99 1.08 -4.74
C LEU A 142 -8.09 2.18 -3.68
N LYS A 143 -7.31 2.03 -2.62
CA LYS A 143 -7.08 3.05 -1.60
C LYS A 143 -5.58 3.29 -1.41
N LEU A 144 -5.23 4.52 -1.03
CA LEU A 144 -3.86 4.86 -0.69
C LEU A 144 -3.59 4.56 0.78
N GLY A 145 -2.54 3.80 1.06
CA GLY A 145 -1.99 3.66 2.40
C GLY A 145 -1.42 4.98 2.92
N PRO A 146 -1.26 5.14 4.23
CA PRO A 146 -0.58 6.31 4.80
C PRO A 146 0.89 6.37 4.37
N PRO A 147 1.56 7.51 4.62
CA PRO A 147 3.01 7.60 4.48
C PRO A 147 3.71 6.47 5.22
N TRP A 148 4.61 5.79 4.52
CA TRP A 148 5.21 4.56 5.02
C TRP A 148 6.72 4.76 5.22
N TRP A 149 7.25 4.20 6.33
CA TRP A 149 8.65 4.02 6.67
C TRP A 149 9.51 5.30 6.55
N PHE A 150 10.12 5.59 5.37
CA PHE A 150 11.09 6.67 5.20
C PHE A 150 10.48 8.07 5.27
N PHE A 151 9.19 8.21 5.04
CA PHE A 151 8.48 9.49 5.13
C PHE A 151 7.24 9.44 6.02
N ASP A 152 7.17 8.44 6.88
CA ASP A 152 6.28 8.40 8.03
C ASP A 152 6.84 9.33 9.14
N SER A 153 6.79 10.60 8.85
CA SER A 153 7.32 11.71 9.65
C SER A 153 6.43 12.94 9.50
N LEU A 154 6.57 13.93 10.38
CA LEU A 154 5.74 15.14 10.33
C LEU A 154 5.73 15.79 8.94
N ASN A 155 6.90 16.01 8.35
CA ASN A 155 7.01 16.62 7.04
C ASN A 155 6.55 15.70 5.91
N GLY A 156 6.83 14.40 6.00
CA GLY A 156 6.39 13.41 5.02
C GLY A 156 4.87 13.27 4.99
N MET A 157 4.23 13.19 6.15
CA MET A 157 2.76 13.15 6.27
C MET A 157 2.11 14.43 5.73
N HIS A 158 2.72 15.61 5.99
CA HIS A 158 2.22 16.87 5.42
C HIS A 158 2.28 16.87 3.90
N ARG A 159 3.45 16.50 3.32
CA ARG A 159 3.60 16.39 1.87
C ARG A 159 2.64 15.38 1.24
N TYR A 160 2.38 14.28 1.93
CA TYR A 160 1.40 13.29 1.49
C TYR A 160 0.02 13.94 1.26
N PHE A 161 -0.50 14.67 2.24
CA PHE A 161 -1.79 15.34 2.08
C PHE A 161 -1.80 16.33 0.91
N GLU A 162 -0.73 17.13 0.78
CA GLU A 162 -0.60 18.09 -0.32
C GLU A 162 -0.57 17.41 -1.71
N GLN A 163 -0.06 16.19 -1.79
CA GLN A 163 0.10 15.49 -3.07
C GLN A 163 -1.11 14.63 -3.47
N VAL A 164 -1.93 14.20 -2.52
CA VAL A 164 -2.97 13.20 -2.82
C VAL A 164 -4.39 13.75 -2.72
N MET A 165 -4.65 14.77 -1.90
CA MET A 165 -6.01 15.16 -1.52
C MET A 165 -6.84 15.74 -2.66
N GLU A 166 -6.25 16.51 -3.56
CA GLU A 166 -6.99 17.13 -4.66
C GLU A 166 -7.46 16.11 -5.73
N THR A 167 -6.69 15.04 -5.93
CA THR A 167 -6.96 14.07 -7.00
C THR A 167 -7.58 12.78 -6.49
N ALA A 168 -7.06 12.21 -5.40
CA ALA A 168 -7.65 11.02 -4.79
C ALA A 168 -8.85 11.36 -3.91
N GLY A 169 -8.77 12.44 -3.15
CA GLY A 169 -9.68 12.77 -2.07
C GLY A 169 -9.42 11.94 -0.81
N LEU A 170 -9.85 12.47 0.34
CA LEU A 170 -9.60 11.85 1.65
C LEU A 170 -10.15 10.42 1.74
N TYR A 171 -11.34 10.19 1.23
CA TYR A 171 -12.06 8.92 1.38
C TYR A 171 -11.56 7.80 0.46
N ASN A 172 -10.61 8.10 -0.43
CA ASN A 172 -9.83 7.11 -1.17
C ASN A 172 -8.48 6.80 -0.50
N THR A 173 -8.29 7.20 0.75
CA THR A 173 -7.16 6.80 1.59
C THR A 173 -7.60 5.77 2.64
N ALA A 174 -6.63 5.02 3.17
CA ALA A 174 -6.87 3.98 4.17
C ALA A 174 -6.74 4.48 5.63
N GLY A 175 -6.65 5.80 5.85
CA GLY A 175 -6.40 6.37 7.17
C GLY A 175 -4.96 6.12 7.62
N PHE A 176 -4.75 5.83 8.90
CA PHE A 176 -3.42 5.61 9.46
C PHE A 176 -3.32 4.23 10.12
N ASN A 177 -2.25 3.55 9.80
CA ASN A 177 -1.71 2.39 10.51
C ASN A 177 -0.22 2.65 10.71
N ASP A 178 0.32 2.36 11.89
CA ASP A 178 1.68 2.78 12.22
C ASP A 178 2.77 1.79 11.84
N ASP A 179 2.40 0.59 11.40
CA ASP A 179 3.33 -0.47 10.95
C ASP A 179 4.53 -0.65 11.88
N THR A 180 4.28 -0.72 13.19
CA THR A 180 5.35 -0.80 14.18
C THR A 180 5.60 -2.22 14.67
N ARG A 181 6.87 -2.47 15.05
CA ARG A 181 7.26 -3.66 15.83
C ARG A 181 7.28 -3.39 17.34
N ALA A 182 7.04 -2.14 17.76
CA ALA A 182 7.13 -1.70 19.15
C ALA A 182 5.75 -1.25 19.66
N PHE A 183 5.00 -2.13 20.28
CA PHE A 183 3.64 -1.83 20.78
C PHE A 183 3.56 -0.55 21.62
N ALA A 184 4.59 -0.25 22.41
CA ALA A 184 4.63 0.96 23.22
C ALA A 184 4.66 2.26 22.39
N SER A 185 5.07 2.22 21.13
CA SER A 185 5.09 3.39 20.24
C SER A 185 3.75 3.70 19.58
N ILE A 186 2.81 2.74 19.52
CA ILE A 186 1.52 2.90 18.85
C ILE A 186 0.76 4.15 19.30
N PRO A 187 0.53 4.38 20.60
CA PRO A 187 -0.21 5.57 21.05
C PRO A 187 0.47 6.88 20.64
N ALA A 188 1.80 6.94 20.74
CA ALA A 188 2.57 8.14 20.38
C ALA A 188 2.50 8.44 18.87
N ARG A 189 2.59 7.43 18.02
CA ARG A 189 2.51 7.58 16.56
C ARG A 189 1.10 7.99 16.12
N HIS A 190 0.07 7.40 16.68
CA HIS A 190 -1.31 7.83 16.44
C HIS A 190 -1.59 9.25 16.97
N ASP A 191 -0.95 9.68 18.07
CA ASP A 191 -1.05 11.06 18.54
C ASP A 191 -0.40 12.04 17.56
N VAL A 192 0.77 11.70 17.03
CA VAL A 192 1.45 12.48 15.96
C VAL A 192 0.56 12.62 14.74
N TRP A 193 -0.02 11.51 14.26
CA TRP A 193 -0.94 11.54 13.13
C TRP A 193 -2.15 12.44 13.36
N ARG A 194 -2.83 12.31 14.51
CA ARG A 194 -4.00 13.15 14.84
C ARG A 194 -3.65 14.64 14.91
N ARG A 195 -2.53 14.99 15.52
CA ARG A 195 -2.10 16.40 15.61
C ARG A 195 -1.77 16.97 14.25
N LEU A 196 -1.08 16.21 13.42
CA LEU A 196 -0.74 16.64 12.05
C LEU A 196 -1.99 16.79 11.19
N SER A 197 -2.90 15.82 11.24
CA SER A 197 -4.17 15.87 10.52
C SER A 197 -5.00 17.07 10.92
N ALA A 198 -5.12 17.34 12.22
CA ALA A 198 -5.83 18.52 12.72
C ALA A 198 -5.16 19.83 12.28
N ASN A 199 -3.83 19.90 12.28
CA ASN A 199 -3.09 21.06 11.80
C ASN A 199 -3.31 21.31 10.30
N TRP A 200 -3.23 20.25 9.48
CA TRP A 200 -3.49 20.34 8.05
C TRP A 200 -4.93 20.80 7.76
N LEU A 201 -5.94 20.20 8.41
CA LEU A 201 -7.34 20.61 8.27
C LEU A 201 -7.58 22.05 8.72
N ALA A 202 -6.96 22.48 9.84
CA ALA A 202 -7.04 23.88 10.28
C ALA A 202 -6.48 24.85 9.23
N GLY A 203 -5.41 24.45 8.52
CA GLY A 203 -4.88 25.21 7.39
C GLY A 203 -5.88 25.33 6.23
N LEU A 204 -6.66 24.28 5.95
CA LEU A 204 -7.71 24.31 4.93
C LEU A 204 -8.87 25.25 5.33
N VAL A 205 -9.28 25.21 6.60
CA VAL A 205 -10.30 26.11 7.13
C VAL A 205 -9.84 27.57 7.07
N ALA A 206 -8.60 27.84 7.48
CA ALA A 206 -8.04 29.19 7.43
C ALA A 206 -7.96 29.77 6.02
N ARG A 207 -7.84 28.90 5.02
CA ARG A 207 -7.85 29.25 3.59
C ARG A 207 -9.25 29.26 2.97
N HIS A 208 -10.31 29.03 3.75
CA HIS A 208 -11.70 28.92 3.29
C HIS A 208 -11.94 27.83 2.25
N ILE A 209 -11.18 26.73 2.29
CA ILE A 209 -11.34 25.55 1.43
C ILE A 209 -12.38 24.60 2.03
N LEU A 210 -12.40 24.48 3.36
CA LEU A 210 -13.36 23.70 4.14
C LEU A 210 -14.02 24.59 5.18
N ASP A 211 -15.24 24.26 5.59
CA ASP A 211 -15.81 24.81 6.79
C ASP A 211 -15.38 24.04 8.06
N MET A 212 -15.66 24.59 9.23
CA MET A 212 -15.26 24.01 10.51
C MET A 212 -15.99 22.68 10.79
N ALA A 213 -17.24 22.54 10.38
CA ALA A 213 -18.03 21.33 10.62
C ALA A 213 -17.50 20.17 9.75
N GLU A 214 -17.19 20.46 8.48
CA GLU A 214 -16.53 19.49 7.57
C GLU A 214 -15.16 19.07 8.13
N ALA A 215 -14.33 20.01 8.58
CA ALA A 215 -13.02 19.72 9.15
C ALA A 215 -13.11 18.84 10.40
N HIS A 216 -14.10 19.06 11.27
CA HIS A 216 -14.32 18.20 12.44
C HIS A 216 -14.74 16.78 12.05
N ALA A 217 -15.63 16.60 11.06
CA ALA A 217 -16.02 15.29 10.57
C ALA A 217 -14.83 14.55 9.95
N MET A 218 -14.06 15.24 9.10
CA MET A 218 -12.84 14.67 8.48
C MET A 218 -11.79 14.29 9.53
N ALA A 219 -11.61 15.09 10.60
CA ALA A 219 -10.65 14.78 11.66
C ALA A 219 -11.01 13.47 12.39
N ALA A 220 -12.30 13.23 12.64
CA ALA A 220 -12.77 11.98 13.25
C ALA A 220 -12.53 10.78 12.31
N ASP A 221 -12.82 10.94 11.03
CA ASP A 221 -12.57 9.90 10.02
C ASP A 221 -11.08 9.60 9.87
N MET A 222 -10.23 10.62 9.81
CA MET A 222 -8.78 10.46 9.74
C MET A 222 -8.19 9.78 10.98
N ALA A 223 -8.79 10.01 12.14
CA ALA A 223 -8.34 9.38 13.39
C ALA A 223 -8.67 7.89 13.47
N CYS A 224 -9.80 7.45 12.90
CA CYS A 224 -10.31 6.10 13.08
C CYS A 224 -11.19 5.60 11.90
N GLY A 225 -12.14 6.39 11.43
CA GLY A 225 -13.19 5.94 10.49
C GLY A 225 -12.63 5.37 9.19
N LEU A 226 -11.63 6.05 8.60
CA LEU A 226 -11.02 5.61 7.34
C LEU A 226 -10.37 4.23 7.46
N ALA A 227 -9.59 3.99 8.53
CA ALA A 227 -8.94 2.71 8.74
C ALA A 227 -9.96 1.59 9.01
N ARG A 228 -10.97 1.84 9.83
CA ARG A 228 -12.05 0.86 10.09
C ARG A 228 -12.76 0.46 8.80
N GLY A 229 -13.12 1.43 7.97
CA GLY A 229 -13.77 1.19 6.69
C GLY A 229 -12.87 0.49 5.67
N ALA A 230 -11.62 0.95 5.52
CA ALA A 230 -10.67 0.40 4.55
C ALA A 230 -10.31 -1.05 4.85
N TYR A 231 -10.13 -1.39 6.13
CA TYR A 231 -9.79 -2.76 6.58
C TYR A 231 -10.99 -3.61 6.96
N ARG A 232 -12.22 -3.11 6.77
CA ARG A 232 -13.48 -3.85 7.02
C ARG A 232 -13.56 -4.38 8.47
N LEU A 233 -13.13 -3.57 9.44
CA LEU A 233 -13.04 -4.00 10.85
C LEU A 233 -14.39 -4.10 11.55
N ASP A 234 -15.46 -3.60 10.93
CA ASP A 234 -16.83 -3.64 11.46
C ASP A 234 -17.70 -4.76 10.87
N GLN A 235 -17.10 -5.70 10.10
CA GLN A 235 -17.83 -6.78 9.41
C GLN A 235 -17.63 -8.13 10.08
#